data_1058e8cb95fc04d02ace65d87694de1c
#
_entry.id   1058e8cb95fc04d02ace65d87694de1c
#
_cell.length_a   1.000
_cell.length_b   1.000
_cell.length_c   1.000
_cell.angle_alpha   90.00
_cell.angle_beta   90.00
_cell.angle_gamma   90.00
#
_symmetry.space_group_name_H-M   'P 1'
#
loop_
_entity.id
_entity.type
_entity.pdbx_description
1 polymer ?
#
loop_
_entity_poly.entity_id
_entity_poly.type
_entity_poly.pdbx_seq_one_letter_code
_entity_poly.pdbx_strand_id
1 'polypeptide(L)'
;MIGDITAASKIYIVCGYTDMRKSIDGLCAIIEDKFSMNPKASILYLFCGKRCDRIKALLWEGDGFVLLYKRMAVDGRFRWPRNKDEIKYITWQQFDWLITGLALEQPKAFKPASECGKLTTSA
;
A
#
# COMPACT_ATOMS: atom_id res chain seq x y z
N MET A 1 -3.48 -20.12 -1.11
CA MET A 1 -4.73 -19.34 -1.21
C MET A 1 -4.46 -18.08 -2.01
N ILE A 2 -5.39 -17.65 -2.81
CA ILE A 2 -5.19 -16.49 -3.65
C ILE A 2 -5.55 -15.22 -2.89
N GLY A 3 -4.56 -14.33 -2.74
CA GLY A 3 -4.81 -12.99 -2.24
C GLY A 3 -4.96 -12.83 -0.74
N ASP A 4 -4.46 -13.75 0.05
CA ASP A 4 -4.45 -13.56 1.50
C ASP A 4 -3.30 -12.63 1.89
N ILE A 5 -3.57 -11.33 1.88
CA ILE A 5 -2.54 -10.34 2.17
C ILE A 5 -2.07 -10.38 3.63
N THR A 6 -2.88 -10.94 4.54
CA THR A 6 -2.50 -11.03 5.95
C THR A 6 -1.37 -12.03 6.17
N ALA A 7 -1.07 -12.87 5.19
CA ALA A 7 0.06 -13.78 5.28
C ALA A 7 1.40 -13.07 5.11
N ALA A 8 1.41 -11.84 4.60
CA ALA A 8 2.65 -11.08 4.47
C ALA A 8 3.16 -10.64 5.83
N SER A 9 4.46 -10.80 6.06
CA SER A 9 5.06 -10.40 7.32
C SER A 9 5.38 -8.92 7.38
N LYS A 10 5.49 -8.26 6.23
CA LYS A 10 5.80 -6.83 6.12
C LYS A 10 5.02 -6.21 4.98
N ILE A 11 4.81 -4.90 5.08
CA ILE A 11 4.18 -4.12 4.02
C ILE A 11 5.12 -2.98 3.66
N TYR A 12 5.41 -2.84 2.37
CA TYR A 12 6.17 -1.71 1.85
C TYR A 12 5.35 -0.97 0.82
N ILE A 13 5.46 0.34 0.81
CA ILE A 13 4.87 1.15 -0.24
C ILE A 13 5.98 1.77 -1.09
N VAL A 14 5.80 1.71 -2.39
CA VAL A 14 6.66 2.39 -3.34
C VAL A 14 6.12 3.80 -3.48
N CYS A 15 6.86 4.77 -2.92
CA CYS A 15 6.42 6.15 -2.92
C CYS A 15 6.52 6.76 -4.32
N GLY A 16 5.84 7.86 -4.54
CA GLY A 16 5.75 8.44 -5.86
C GLY A 16 4.77 7.68 -6.73
N TYR A 17 4.89 7.83 -8.03
CA TYR A 17 3.94 7.25 -8.96
C TYR A 17 4.54 6.06 -9.70
N THR A 18 3.70 5.07 -9.93
CA THR A 18 4.04 3.91 -10.75
C THR A 18 3.10 3.88 -11.95
N ASP A 19 3.63 3.50 -13.09
CA ASP A 19 2.82 3.31 -14.29
C ASP A 19 1.87 2.13 -14.06
N MET A 20 0.58 2.43 -14.01
CA MET A 20 -0.44 1.41 -13.70
C MET A 20 -0.67 0.42 -14.83
N ARG A 21 -0.02 0.60 -15.98
CA ARG A 21 -0.02 -0.41 -17.03
C ARG A 21 0.91 -1.58 -16.72
N LYS A 22 1.83 -1.40 -15.77
CA LYS A 22 2.73 -2.46 -15.38
C LYS A 22 1.98 -3.58 -14.69
N SER A 23 2.36 -4.80 -15.02
CA SER A 23 1.82 -6.00 -14.43
C SER A 23 2.88 -6.64 -13.52
N ILE A 24 2.71 -7.92 -13.20
CA ILE A 24 3.59 -8.61 -12.25
C ILE A 24 5.07 -8.43 -12.59
N ASP A 25 5.46 -8.73 -13.83
CA ASP A 25 6.87 -8.67 -14.22
C ASP A 25 7.44 -7.26 -14.13
N GLY A 26 6.67 -6.26 -14.58
CA GLY A 26 7.11 -4.88 -14.51
C GLY A 26 7.25 -4.37 -13.09
N LEU A 27 6.36 -4.79 -12.21
CA LEU A 27 6.42 -4.40 -10.81
C LEU A 27 7.57 -5.12 -10.08
N CYS A 28 7.81 -6.39 -10.39
CA CYS A 28 8.97 -7.10 -9.87
C CYS A 28 10.28 -6.41 -10.27
N ALA A 29 10.35 -5.92 -11.51
CA ALA A 29 11.54 -5.22 -11.98
C ALA A 29 11.79 -3.94 -11.18
N ILE A 30 10.74 -3.21 -10.82
CA ILE A 30 10.90 -2.01 -9.98
C ILE A 30 11.48 -2.39 -8.63
N ILE A 31 10.97 -3.45 -8.01
CA ILE A 31 11.43 -3.88 -6.69
C ILE A 31 12.89 -4.30 -6.75
N GLU A 32 13.27 -5.06 -7.76
CA GLU A 32 14.63 -5.58 -7.90
C GLU A 32 15.61 -4.50 -8.35
N ASP A 33 15.27 -3.78 -9.40
CA ASP A 33 16.23 -2.90 -10.07
C ASP A 33 16.36 -1.56 -9.38
N LYS A 34 15.25 -1.03 -8.89
CA LYS A 34 15.25 0.30 -8.29
C LYS A 34 15.55 0.26 -6.80
N PHE A 35 15.05 -0.74 -6.10
CA PHE A 35 15.15 -0.79 -4.64
C PHE A 35 16.03 -1.92 -4.12
N SER A 36 16.54 -2.76 -5.00
CA SER A 36 17.42 -3.88 -4.63
C SER A 36 16.77 -4.79 -3.58
N MET A 37 15.47 -5.01 -3.69
CA MET A 37 14.73 -5.87 -2.78
C MET A 37 14.25 -7.11 -3.51
N ASN A 38 13.84 -8.11 -2.76
CA ASN A 38 13.40 -9.38 -3.30
C ASN A 38 11.87 -9.40 -3.44
N PRO A 39 11.33 -9.47 -4.66
CA PRO A 39 9.87 -9.57 -4.82
C PRO A 39 9.32 -10.90 -4.32
N LYS A 40 10.16 -11.94 -4.23
CA LYS A 40 9.76 -13.26 -3.73
C LYS A 40 10.00 -13.39 -2.23
N ALA A 41 9.61 -12.38 -1.48
CA ALA A 41 9.70 -12.39 -0.03
C ALA A 41 8.31 -12.29 0.55
N SER A 42 8.17 -12.55 1.85
CA SER A 42 6.87 -12.46 2.54
C SER A 42 6.52 -10.99 2.80
N ILE A 43 6.42 -10.23 1.72
CA ILE A 43 6.20 -8.79 1.75
C ILE A 43 5.07 -8.44 0.79
N LEU A 44 4.18 -7.60 1.25
CA LEU A 44 3.17 -7.00 0.40
C LEU A 44 3.72 -5.67 -0.11
N TYR A 45 3.87 -5.54 -1.43
CA TYR A 45 4.35 -4.30 -2.05
C TYR A 45 3.19 -3.54 -2.66
N LEU A 46 3.07 -2.26 -2.33
CA LEU A 46 1.98 -1.42 -2.82
C LEU A 46 2.49 -0.35 -3.75
N PHE A 47 1.77 -0.13 -4.83
CA PHE A 47 2.09 0.84 -5.87
C PHE A 47 0.86 1.69 -6.17
N CYS A 48 1.06 2.96 -6.48
CA CYS A 48 -0.03 3.88 -6.77
C CYS A 48 0.21 4.61 -8.08
N GLY A 49 -0.85 4.86 -8.84
CA GLY A 49 -0.76 5.57 -10.08
C GLY A 49 -0.72 7.09 -9.90
N LYS A 50 -0.45 7.80 -10.98
CA LYS A 50 -0.27 9.25 -10.95
C LYS A 50 -1.51 9.99 -10.45
N ARG A 51 -2.70 9.49 -10.74
CA ARG A 51 -3.94 10.12 -10.30
C ARG A 51 -4.29 9.81 -8.85
N CYS A 52 -3.54 8.93 -8.22
CA CYS A 52 -3.78 8.50 -6.83
C CYS A 52 -5.18 7.90 -6.62
N ASP A 53 -5.78 7.35 -7.67
CA ASP A 53 -7.08 6.69 -7.58
C ASP A 53 -7.00 5.19 -7.80
N ARG A 54 -5.79 4.66 -8.01
CA ARG A 54 -5.57 3.24 -8.29
C ARG A 54 -4.36 2.75 -7.52
N ILE A 55 -4.53 1.60 -6.88
CA ILE A 55 -3.45 0.91 -6.18
C ILE A 55 -3.32 -0.50 -6.73
N LYS A 56 -2.08 -0.93 -6.93
CA LYS A 56 -1.77 -2.33 -7.19
C LYS A 56 -0.97 -2.87 -6.02
N ALA A 57 -1.28 -4.08 -5.61
CA ALA A 57 -0.59 -4.76 -4.52
C ALA A 57 -0.02 -6.07 -5.04
N LEU A 58 1.28 -6.26 -4.88
CA LEU A 58 1.99 -7.45 -5.33
C LEU A 58 2.34 -8.32 -4.14
N LEU A 59 1.96 -9.59 -4.19
CA LEU A 59 2.20 -10.56 -3.13
C LEU A 59 2.78 -11.84 -3.70
N TRP A 60 3.86 -12.34 -3.08
CA TRP A 60 4.42 -13.65 -3.39
C TRP A 60 3.80 -14.68 -2.44
N GLU A 61 3.22 -15.75 -3.01
CA GLU A 61 2.53 -16.77 -2.23
C GLU A 61 3.30 -18.09 -2.12
N GLY A 62 4.59 -18.07 -2.42
CA GLY A 62 5.42 -19.28 -2.32
C GLY A 62 5.48 -20.07 -3.62
N ASP A 63 4.41 -20.08 -4.39
CA ASP A 63 4.33 -20.78 -5.66
C ASP A 63 4.02 -19.87 -6.84
N GLY A 64 3.74 -18.60 -6.58
CA GLY A 64 3.43 -17.66 -7.62
C GLY A 64 3.11 -16.29 -7.07
N PHE A 65 2.99 -15.33 -7.96
CA PHE A 65 2.62 -13.97 -7.60
C PHE A 65 1.13 -13.75 -7.73
N VAL A 66 0.58 -12.93 -6.84
CA VAL A 66 -0.78 -12.42 -6.93
C VAL A 66 -0.69 -10.91 -7.07
N LEU A 67 -1.46 -10.36 -7.99
CA LEU A 67 -1.57 -8.93 -8.18
C LEU A 67 -3.00 -8.51 -7.89
N LEU A 68 -3.16 -7.69 -6.86
CA LEU A 68 -4.45 -7.14 -6.48
C LEU A 68 -4.55 -5.71 -6.99
N TYR A 69 -5.74 -5.32 -7.39
CA TYR A 69 -5.97 -4.03 -8.01
C TYR A 69 -7.21 -3.38 -7.39
N LYS A 70 -7.05 -2.16 -6.90
CA LYS A 70 -8.18 -1.39 -6.38
C LYS A 70 -8.22 -0.04 -7.09
N ARG A 71 -9.38 0.30 -7.62
CA ARG A 71 -9.65 1.61 -8.19
C ARG A 71 -10.73 2.28 -7.37
N MET A 72 -10.45 3.50 -6.92
CA MET A 72 -11.45 4.27 -6.18
C MET A 72 -12.64 4.58 -7.06
N ALA A 73 -13.81 4.58 -6.46
CA ALA A 73 -15.00 5.06 -7.13
C ALA A 73 -14.89 6.57 -7.35
N VAL A 74 -15.91 7.14 -7.93
CA VAL A 74 -15.93 8.54 -8.35
C VAL A 74 -15.27 9.47 -7.34
N ASP A 75 -14.34 10.28 -7.82
CA ASP A 75 -13.66 11.35 -7.06
C ASP A 75 -12.84 10.90 -5.85
N GLY A 76 -12.73 9.61 -5.61
CA GLY A 76 -11.89 9.12 -4.53
C GLY A 76 -10.41 9.19 -4.87
N ARG A 77 -9.59 9.46 -3.86
CA ARG A 77 -8.14 9.48 -4.03
C ARG A 77 -7.46 8.91 -2.80
N PHE A 78 -6.36 8.21 -3.05
CA PHE A 78 -5.47 7.76 -1.99
C PHE A 78 -4.50 8.88 -1.65
N ARG A 79 -4.15 9.00 -0.37
CA ARG A 79 -3.16 9.97 0.07
C ARG A 79 -1.78 9.35 0.03
N TRP A 80 -1.23 9.25 -1.16
CA TRP A 80 0.01 8.53 -1.40
C TRP A 80 1.22 9.42 -1.17
N PRO A 81 2.26 8.93 -0.46
CA PRO A 81 3.51 9.68 -0.29
C PRO A 81 4.15 9.94 -1.64
N ARG A 82 4.61 11.16 -1.86
CA ARG A 82 5.11 11.60 -3.15
C ARG A 82 6.62 11.56 -3.30
N ASN A 83 7.34 11.07 -2.31
CA ASN A 83 8.79 11.03 -2.33
C ASN A 83 9.25 10.04 -3.38
N LYS A 84 9.74 10.53 -4.51
CA LYS A 84 10.22 9.65 -5.57
C LYS A 84 11.40 8.83 -5.07
N ASP A 85 11.56 7.66 -5.67
CA ASP A 85 12.72 6.78 -5.43
C ASP A 85 12.83 6.30 -4.00
N GLU A 86 11.74 6.32 -3.27
CA GLU A 86 11.70 5.85 -1.90
C GLU A 86 10.74 4.67 -1.77
N ILE A 87 11.14 3.69 -0.96
CA ILE A 87 10.27 2.60 -0.56
C ILE A 87 10.13 2.68 0.96
N LYS A 88 8.90 2.58 1.46
CA LYS A 88 8.64 2.85 2.86
C LYS A 88 7.94 1.68 3.53
N TYR A 89 8.48 1.25 4.67
CA TYR A 89 7.85 0.26 5.51
C TYR A 89 6.66 0.89 6.25
N ILE A 90 5.52 0.22 6.25
CA ILE A 90 4.34 0.69 6.96
C ILE A 90 3.75 -0.42 7.83
N THR A 91 2.97 -0.03 8.81
CA THR A 91 2.25 -0.95 9.68
C THR A 91 0.92 -1.34 9.06
N TRP A 92 0.28 -2.38 9.59
CA TRP A 92 -1.07 -2.75 9.17
C TRP A 92 -2.09 -1.65 9.47
N GLN A 93 -1.89 -0.89 10.55
CA GLN A 93 -2.73 0.26 10.85
C GLN A 93 -2.61 1.32 9.77
N GLN A 94 -1.39 1.63 9.35
CA GLN A 94 -1.17 2.60 8.28
C GLN A 94 -1.71 2.10 6.95
N PHE A 95 -1.64 0.78 6.71
CA PHE A 95 -2.24 0.17 5.53
C PHE A 95 -3.75 0.41 5.50
N ASP A 96 -4.42 0.21 6.64
CA ASP A 96 -5.86 0.44 6.72
C ASP A 96 -6.21 1.90 6.43
N TRP A 97 -5.45 2.83 6.99
CA TRP A 97 -5.65 4.25 6.70
C TRP A 97 -5.50 4.54 5.22
N LEU A 98 -4.42 4.04 4.63
CA LEU A 98 -4.10 4.30 3.23
C LEU A 98 -5.19 3.77 2.30
N ILE A 99 -5.62 2.55 2.52
CA ILE A 99 -6.61 1.88 1.67
C ILE A 99 -7.97 2.58 1.74
N THR A 100 -8.28 3.20 2.86
CA THR A 100 -9.53 3.92 3.04
C THR A 100 -9.44 5.39 2.64
N GLY A 101 -8.29 5.83 2.11
CA GLY A 101 -8.12 7.20 1.64
C GLY A 101 -7.60 8.16 2.68
N LEU A 102 -7.14 7.67 3.82
CA LEU A 102 -6.55 8.51 4.85
C LEU A 102 -5.04 8.60 4.68
N ALA A 103 -4.43 9.61 5.30
CA ALA A 103 -2.99 9.76 5.28
C ALA A 103 -2.33 8.74 6.20
N LEU A 104 -1.05 8.47 5.96
CA LEU A 104 -0.27 7.54 6.80
C LEU A 104 -0.12 8.04 8.22
N GLU A 105 -0.18 9.33 8.42
CA GLU A 105 -0.13 9.93 9.74
C GLU A 105 -1.43 10.64 10.01
N GLN A 106 -1.99 10.39 11.17
CA GLN A 106 -3.27 10.95 11.57
C GLN A 106 -3.05 11.84 12.78
N PRO A 107 -2.77 13.13 12.57
CA PRO A 107 -2.55 14.03 13.69
C PRO A 107 -3.78 14.01 14.60
N LYS A 108 -3.57 13.84 15.86
CA LYS A 108 -4.65 13.81 16.87
C LYS A 108 -5.66 12.70 16.70
N ALA A 109 -5.46 11.82 15.74
CA ALA A 109 -6.44 10.79 15.48
C ALA A 109 -6.64 9.88 16.66
N PHE A 110 -5.63 9.71 17.47
CA PHE A 110 -5.68 8.71 18.49
C PHE A 110 -5.32 9.26 19.82
N LYS A 111 -5.93 10.28 20.06
CA LYS A 111 -6.09 10.60 21.46
C LYS A 111 -7.06 9.63 21.95
N PRO A 112 -6.73 8.87 22.68
CA PRO A 112 -7.62 7.76 22.93
C PRO A 112 -8.76 8.17 23.76
N ALA A 113 -8.99 8.22 23.54
CA ALA A 113 -9.70 8.34 23.75
C ALA A 113 -10.21 8.71 24.48
N SER A 114 -10.14 8.91 24.82
CA SER A 114 -10.58 9.24 24.93
C SER A 114 -11.12 9.78 24.56
N GLU A 115 -11.06 10.05 24.30
CA GLU A 115 -11.64 10.56 23.60
C GLU A 115 -12.04 10.23 22.79
N CYS A 116 -12.31 10.14 23.05
CA CYS A 116 -12.81 10.04 21.91
C CYS A 116 -13.41 9.61 21.58
N GLY A 117 -13.65 9.66 21.94
CA GLY A 117 -14.20 9.52 21.21
C GLY A 117 -14.45 9.31 20.68
N LYS A 118 -14.67 9.53 20.84
CA LYS A 118 -14.82 9.53 19.95
C LYS A 118 -14.65 9.02 19.07
N LEU A 119 -14.52 8.94 19.22
CA LEU A 119 -14.33 8.62 18.21
C LEU A 119 -14.14 7.85 17.71
N THR A 120 -14.10 7.67 17.67
CA THR A 120 -13.94 7.17 16.91
C THR A 120 -13.77 6.52 16.27
N THR A 121 -13.68 6.43 16.32
CA THR A 121 -13.58 6.02 15.49
C THR A 121 -13.49 5.70 14.81
N SER A 122 -13.38 5.69 14.77
CA SER A 122 -13.37 5.59 13.98
C SER A 122 -13.34 5.53 13.49
N ALA A 123 -13.29 5.60 13.56
CA ALA A 123 -13.41 5.65 12.90
C ALA A 123 -13.46 5.65 12.71
#